data_682ba0b978e86ba1966196f233105a00
#
_entry.id   682ba0b978e86ba1966196f233105a00
#
_cell.length_a   1.000
_cell.length_b   1.000
_cell.length_c   1.000
_cell.angle_alpha   90.00
_cell.angle_beta   90.00
_cell.angle_gamma   90.00
#
_symmetry.space_group_name_H-M   'P 1'
#
loop_
_entity.id
_entity.type
_entity.pdbx_description
1 polymer ?
#
loop_
_entity_poly.entity_id
_entity_poly.type
_entity_poly.pdbx_seq_one_letter_code
_entity_poly.pdbx_strand_id
1 'polypeptide(L)'
;MGGRTAVIPEGMRDVLPPEAAELRAIEQIVLARFGAYGYGEVRPPALEYPETMERTGVPLLSSGFHLYDERGRALVLRTDLTTAICRLAVDRLRERPLPLRLAYEGPIYRTEASRHRRAGEFVQLGAELLGLGTAAADAEAVVLLCDVLAATGLRGFRLAIGSVAFHRELVAALGLPPDESNDIFDALADRDYALLESIVSRHGIGDDGARALQRALDLSPGKGALAAARKLASSEGMEEVVERLVAVQDLADDAGYGDLVGFDFGLMPELDYYTGIVVEAYAPGVDFPVANGGRYDRLLAAFDWPIPAVGFTIDLERLHEALVDEGAGVATVAAPALAYCGGLDDPRGIIELRRRGVAVAALPGDARAALPRLRAADGEFLLETADGTMHGSWREVLRALEAG
;
A
#
# COMPACT_ATOMS: atom_id res chain seq x y z
N MET A 1 -26.00 33.75 0.47
CA MET A 1 -25.32 32.56 -0.05
C MET A 1 -23.91 33.00 -0.46
N GLY A 2 -22.90 32.79 0.41
CA GLY A 2 -21.52 33.09 0.07
C GLY A 2 -21.03 32.02 -0.89
N GLY A 3 -20.80 32.39 -2.15
CA GLY A 3 -20.25 31.50 -3.17
C GLY A 3 -18.86 31.04 -2.71
N ARG A 4 -18.60 29.74 -2.69
CA ARG A 4 -17.24 29.19 -2.63
C ARG A 4 -16.49 29.71 -3.86
N THR A 5 -15.43 30.47 -3.64
CA THR A 5 -14.62 31.09 -4.70
C THR A 5 -13.59 30.13 -5.28
N ALA A 6 -13.38 28.96 -4.67
CA ALA A 6 -12.49 27.91 -5.16
C ALA A 6 -13.14 26.54 -5.01
N VAL A 7 -12.97 25.68 -6.00
CA VAL A 7 -13.48 24.31 -6.05
C VAL A 7 -12.31 23.38 -6.35
N ILE A 8 -12.21 22.30 -5.59
CA ILE A 8 -11.23 21.23 -5.81
C ILE A 8 -11.81 20.27 -6.86
N PRO A 9 -11.01 19.72 -7.79
CA PRO A 9 -11.48 18.69 -8.73
C PRO A 9 -12.06 17.48 -8.00
N GLU A 10 -13.05 16.82 -8.60
CA GLU A 10 -13.67 15.63 -8.05
C GLU A 10 -12.62 14.53 -7.82
N GLY A 11 -12.68 13.86 -6.67
CA GLY A 11 -11.73 12.84 -6.27
C GLY A 11 -10.40 13.38 -5.71
N MET A 12 -10.18 14.70 -5.73
CA MET A 12 -9.02 15.35 -5.09
C MET A 12 -9.42 15.92 -3.74
N ARG A 13 -8.44 16.12 -2.84
CA ARG A 13 -8.67 16.72 -1.53
C ARG A 13 -7.47 17.51 -1.06
N ASP A 14 -7.72 18.52 -0.22
CA ASP A 14 -6.68 19.17 0.58
C ASP A 14 -6.46 18.37 1.85
N VAL A 15 -5.22 18.09 2.18
CA VAL A 15 -4.82 17.44 3.44
C VAL A 15 -4.30 18.52 4.39
N LEU A 16 -4.94 18.66 5.54
CA LEU A 16 -4.65 19.72 6.51
C LEU A 16 -4.02 19.15 7.80
N PRO A 17 -3.37 19.99 8.64
CA PRO A 17 -2.96 19.55 9.97
C PRO A 17 -4.19 19.20 10.86
N PRO A 18 -4.12 18.15 11.70
CA PRO A 18 -2.94 17.31 11.97
C PRO A 18 -2.71 16.18 10.96
N GLU A 19 -3.71 15.81 10.15
CA GLU A 19 -3.69 14.67 9.23
C GLU A 19 -2.43 14.61 8.36
N ALA A 20 -1.99 15.75 7.81
CA ALA A 20 -0.77 15.79 6.98
C ALA A 20 0.49 15.33 7.75
N ALA A 21 0.54 15.60 9.05
CA ALA A 21 1.65 15.15 9.89
C ALA A 21 1.54 13.66 10.22
N GLU A 22 0.33 13.14 10.40
CA GLU A 22 0.03 11.73 10.65
C GLU A 22 0.42 10.87 9.44
N LEU A 23 -0.03 11.26 8.24
CA LEU A 23 0.35 10.59 7.00
C LEU A 23 1.86 10.56 6.81
N ARG A 24 2.55 11.70 7.05
CA ARG A 24 4.01 11.76 6.96
C ARG A 24 4.71 10.85 7.97
N ALA A 25 4.18 10.70 9.17
CA ALA A 25 4.74 9.79 10.18
C ALA A 25 4.60 8.33 9.76
N ILE A 26 3.44 7.95 9.20
CA ILE A 26 3.22 6.60 8.64
C ILE A 26 4.20 6.33 7.50
N GLU A 27 4.34 7.24 6.53
CA GLU A 27 5.30 7.12 5.43
C GLU A 27 6.72 6.82 5.94
N GLN A 28 7.17 7.59 6.94
CA GLN A 28 8.51 7.41 7.52
C GLN A 28 8.69 6.04 8.17
N ILE A 29 7.70 5.54 8.90
CA ILE A 29 7.73 4.21 9.52
C ILE A 29 7.82 3.12 8.44
N VAL A 30 6.97 3.21 7.41
CA VAL A 30 6.90 2.24 6.31
C VAL A 30 8.24 2.20 5.55
N LEU A 31 8.75 3.36 5.12
CA LEU A 31 10.01 3.45 4.37
C LEU A 31 11.21 2.99 5.21
N ALA A 32 11.25 3.32 6.50
CA ALA A 32 12.29 2.84 7.40
C ALA A 32 12.27 1.31 7.52
N ARG A 33 11.07 0.71 7.56
CA ARG A 33 10.93 -0.74 7.64
C ARG A 33 11.35 -1.41 6.33
N PHE A 34 11.00 -0.87 5.16
CA PHE A 34 11.51 -1.34 3.87
C PHE A 34 13.05 -1.29 3.83
N GLY A 35 13.64 -0.19 4.30
CA GLY A 35 15.10 -0.05 4.40
C GLY A 35 15.75 -1.12 5.29
N ALA A 36 15.11 -1.52 6.39
CA ALA A 36 15.60 -2.57 7.29
C ALA A 36 15.67 -3.95 6.62
N TYR A 37 14.82 -4.22 5.60
CA TYR A 37 14.87 -5.42 4.76
C TYR A 37 15.80 -5.28 3.54
N GLY A 38 16.51 -4.14 3.42
CA GLY A 38 17.46 -3.90 2.33
C GLY A 38 16.80 -3.41 1.02
N TYR A 39 15.57 -2.92 1.08
CA TYR A 39 14.92 -2.30 -0.08
C TYR A 39 15.41 -0.87 -0.25
N GLY A 40 15.92 -0.57 -1.45
CA GLY A 40 16.37 0.77 -1.84
C GLY A 40 15.22 1.59 -2.43
N GLU A 41 15.10 2.83 -1.97
CA GLU A 41 14.06 3.73 -2.47
C GLU A 41 14.33 4.16 -3.92
N VAL A 42 13.27 4.12 -4.75
CA VAL A 42 13.26 4.62 -6.13
C VAL A 42 12.04 5.51 -6.36
N ARG A 43 12.18 6.50 -7.25
CA ARG A 43 11.15 7.49 -7.52
C ARG A 43 10.92 7.64 -9.04
N PRO A 44 9.95 6.94 -9.63
CA PRO A 44 9.57 7.15 -11.02
C PRO A 44 8.82 8.48 -11.19
N PRO A 45 8.84 9.08 -12.39
CA PRO A 45 8.04 10.28 -12.69
C PRO A 45 6.55 9.99 -12.58
N ALA A 46 5.75 11.04 -12.31
CA ALA A 46 4.29 10.94 -12.25
C ALA A 46 3.63 10.78 -13.63
N LEU A 47 4.30 11.21 -14.68
CA LEU A 47 3.84 11.14 -16.07
C LEU A 47 4.52 9.99 -16.81
N GLU A 48 3.73 9.20 -17.48
CA GLU A 48 4.17 8.10 -18.33
C GLU A 48 3.61 8.28 -19.76
N TYR A 49 4.22 7.60 -20.71
CA TYR A 49 3.64 7.47 -22.05
C TYR A 49 2.57 6.38 -22.05
N PRO A 50 1.41 6.57 -22.70
CA PRO A 50 0.37 5.54 -22.80
C PRO A 50 0.90 4.19 -23.29
N GLU A 51 1.82 4.21 -24.26
CA GLU A 51 2.43 2.99 -24.82
C GLU A 51 3.21 2.16 -23.80
N THR A 52 3.71 2.81 -22.73
CA THR A 52 4.37 2.11 -21.62
C THR A 52 3.37 1.28 -20.83
N MET A 53 2.19 1.83 -20.59
CA MET A 53 1.13 1.15 -19.86
C MET A 53 0.48 0.05 -20.73
N GLU A 54 0.24 0.33 -22.02
CA GLU A 54 -0.33 -0.64 -22.98
C GLU A 54 0.52 -1.90 -23.12
N ARG A 55 1.85 -1.79 -23.08
CA ARG A 55 2.77 -2.92 -23.18
C ARG A 55 2.51 -3.99 -22.13
N THR A 56 2.07 -3.57 -20.96
CA THR A 56 1.81 -4.50 -19.84
C THR A 56 0.51 -5.28 -19.98
N GLY A 57 -0.36 -4.89 -20.93
CA GLY A 57 -1.69 -5.49 -21.10
C GLY A 57 -2.68 -5.15 -19.96
N VAL A 58 -2.27 -4.27 -19.04
CA VAL A 58 -3.12 -3.89 -17.91
C VAL A 58 -4.10 -2.82 -18.33
N PRO A 59 -5.43 -2.98 -18.15
CA PRO A 59 -6.45 -2.02 -18.59
C PRO A 59 -6.51 -0.75 -17.74
N LEU A 60 -5.35 -0.29 -17.23
CA LEU A 60 -5.26 0.90 -16.38
C LEU A 60 -5.34 2.22 -17.15
N LEU A 61 -5.19 2.19 -18.49
CA LEU A 61 -5.26 3.40 -19.32
C LEU A 61 -6.63 4.03 -19.33
N SER A 62 -7.70 3.23 -19.34
CA SER A 62 -9.07 3.73 -19.35
C SER A 62 -9.42 4.53 -18.09
N SER A 63 -8.73 4.25 -16.96
CA SER A 63 -8.92 4.93 -15.67
C SER A 63 -7.90 6.03 -15.39
N GLY A 64 -7.03 6.40 -16.35
CA GLY A 64 -5.99 7.41 -16.21
C GLY A 64 -6.43 8.81 -16.62
N PHE A 65 -5.81 9.84 -16.00
CA PHE A 65 -5.92 11.22 -16.47
C PHE A 65 -4.98 11.44 -17.66
N HIS A 66 -5.53 11.77 -18.81
CA HIS A 66 -4.77 12.02 -20.04
C HIS A 66 -4.42 13.49 -20.19
N LEU A 67 -3.18 13.74 -20.61
CA LEU A 67 -2.63 15.07 -20.87
C LEU A 67 -1.91 15.09 -22.23
N TYR A 68 -1.53 16.28 -22.68
CA TYR A 68 -0.69 16.46 -23.85
C TYR A 68 0.49 17.36 -23.52
N ASP A 69 1.67 16.98 -23.99
CA ASP A 69 2.84 17.86 -23.89
C ASP A 69 2.78 19.00 -24.90
N GLU A 70 3.74 19.94 -24.82
CA GLU A 70 3.83 21.08 -25.75
C GLU A 70 3.99 20.66 -27.22
N ARG A 71 4.39 19.42 -27.49
CA ARG A 71 4.55 18.85 -28.85
C ARG A 71 3.32 18.05 -29.29
N GLY A 72 2.25 18.04 -28.52
CA GLY A 72 1.04 17.29 -28.79
C GLY A 72 1.16 15.76 -28.54
N ARG A 73 2.18 15.29 -27.84
CA ARG A 73 2.30 13.87 -27.48
C ARG A 73 1.41 13.57 -26.29
N ALA A 74 0.67 12.46 -26.37
CA ALA A 74 -0.14 11.98 -25.26
C ALA A 74 0.73 11.58 -24.07
N LEU A 75 0.29 11.92 -22.88
CA LEU A 75 0.84 11.55 -21.61
C LEU A 75 -0.30 11.07 -20.71
N VAL A 76 0.00 10.25 -19.73
CA VAL A 76 -0.96 9.80 -18.72
C VAL A 76 -0.35 9.98 -17.32
N LEU A 77 -1.15 10.47 -16.38
CA LEU A 77 -0.76 10.37 -14.97
C LEU A 77 -0.81 8.90 -14.54
N ARG A 78 0.24 8.44 -13.89
CA ARG A 78 0.38 7.03 -13.48
C ARG A 78 -0.81 6.59 -12.63
N THR A 79 -1.39 5.47 -12.98
CA THR A 79 -2.53 4.84 -12.29
C THR A 79 -2.08 3.72 -11.35
N ASP A 80 -0.80 3.34 -11.45
CA ASP A 80 -0.13 2.29 -10.72
C ASP A 80 1.37 2.59 -10.64
N LEU A 81 2.00 2.26 -9.52
CA LEU A 81 3.45 2.42 -9.36
C LEU A 81 4.24 1.19 -9.79
N THR A 82 3.71 -0.03 -9.64
CA THR A 82 4.41 -1.27 -10.00
C THR A 82 4.86 -1.28 -11.45
N THR A 83 3.99 -0.88 -12.39
CA THR A 83 4.33 -0.77 -13.82
C THR A 83 5.45 0.25 -14.07
N ALA A 84 5.38 1.42 -13.41
CA ALA A 84 6.41 2.45 -13.52
C ALA A 84 7.77 1.97 -12.93
N ILE A 85 7.73 1.20 -11.84
CA ILE A 85 8.91 0.57 -11.24
C ILE A 85 9.51 -0.50 -12.16
N CYS A 86 8.69 -1.34 -12.77
CA CYS A 86 9.14 -2.34 -13.75
C CYS A 86 9.86 -1.67 -14.93
N ARG A 87 9.27 -0.63 -15.53
CA ARG A 87 9.93 0.16 -16.59
C ARG A 87 11.26 0.76 -16.10
N LEU A 88 11.27 1.38 -14.91
CA LEU A 88 12.48 1.96 -14.33
C LEU A 88 13.57 0.89 -14.14
N ALA A 89 13.21 -0.29 -13.63
CA ALA A 89 14.14 -1.39 -13.39
C ALA A 89 14.77 -1.86 -14.71
N VAL A 90 13.97 -2.05 -15.76
CA VAL A 90 14.46 -2.43 -17.08
C VAL A 90 15.39 -1.37 -17.67
N ASP A 91 15.00 -0.08 -17.60
CA ASP A 91 15.77 1.00 -18.22
C ASP A 91 17.06 1.34 -17.49
N ARG A 92 17.11 1.18 -16.16
CA ARG A 92 18.19 1.73 -15.32
C ARG A 92 18.93 0.70 -14.48
N LEU A 93 18.33 -0.46 -14.21
CA LEU A 93 18.88 -1.43 -13.25
C LEU A 93 19.13 -2.80 -13.86
N ARG A 94 18.87 -3.01 -15.14
CA ARG A 94 19.01 -4.29 -15.84
C ARG A 94 20.41 -4.92 -15.68
N GLU A 95 21.46 -4.09 -15.63
CA GLU A 95 22.85 -4.51 -15.47
C GLU A 95 23.28 -4.69 -13.99
N ARG A 96 22.35 -4.45 -13.05
CA ARG A 96 22.65 -4.67 -11.62
C ARG A 96 22.48 -6.14 -11.26
N PRO A 97 23.26 -6.63 -10.28
CA PRO A 97 23.07 -8.00 -9.78
C PRO A 97 21.65 -8.22 -9.22
N LEU A 98 21.05 -9.36 -9.57
CA LEU A 98 19.80 -9.81 -8.97
C LEU A 98 20.06 -10.51 -7.62
N PRO A 99 19.11 -10.47 -6.68
CA PRO A 99 17.78 -9.84 -6.78
C PRO A 99 17.83 -8.33 -6.55
N LEU A 100 16.90 -7.60 -7.18
CA LEU A 100 16.68 -6.19 -6.87
C LEU A 100 15.57 -6.08 -5.81
N ARG A 101 15.81 -5.30 -4.79
CA ARG A 101 14.83 -4.90 -3.77
C ARG A 101 14.59 -3.41 -3.89
N LEU A 102 13.40 -3.04 -4.35
CA LEU A 102 13.02 -1.67 -4.66
C LEU A 102 11.82 -1.26 -3.79
N ALA A 103 11.93 -0.12 -3.12
CA ALA A 103 10.85 0.50 -2.37
C ALA A 103 10.44 1.82 -3.01
N TYR A 104 9.21 2.20 -2.84
CA TYR A 104 8.70 3.45 -3.40
C TYR A 104 7.59 4.06 -2.53
N GLU A 105 7.44 5.37 -2.69
CA GLU A 105 6.32 6.16 -2.20
C GLU A 105 5.94 7.14 -3.30
N GLY A 106 4.64 7.36 -3.48
CA GLY A 106 4.17 8.42 -4.35
C GLY A 106 2.69 8.39 -4.68
N PRO A 107 2.17 9.53 -5.15
CA PRO A 107 0.78 9.63 -5.56
C PRO A 107 0.51 8.86 -6.84
N ILE A 108 -0.68 8.29 -6.93
CA ILE A 108 -1.28 7.75 -8.14
C ILE A 108 -2.63 8.42 -8.38
N TYR A 109 -3.12 8.32 -9.62
CA TYR A 109 -4.24 9.10 -10.10
C TYR A 109 -5.20 8.23 -10.90
N ARG A 110 -6.48 8.15 -10.50
CA ARG A 110 -7.50 7.35 -11.19
C ARG A 110 -8.78 8.15 -11.38
N THR A 111 -9.38 8.06 -12.56
CA THR A 111 -10.63 8.74 -12.87
C THR A 111 -11.85 8.00 -12.35
N GLU A 112 -11.73 6.68 -12.16
CA GLU A 112 -12.83 5.81 -11.75
C GLU A 112 -12.49 5.03 -10.49
N ALA A 113 -13.49 4.86 -9.62
CA ALA A 113 -13.41 3.91 -8.51
C ALA A 113 -13.84 2.52 -8.99
N SER A 114 -13.19 1.48 -8.52
CA SER A 114 -13.63 0.10 -8.67
C SER A 114 -13.86 -0.54 -7.31
N ARG A 115 -14.27 -1.82 -7.29
CA ARG A 115 -14.53 -2.58 -6.05
C ARG A 115 -13.37 -2.54 -5.04
N HIS A 116 -12.12 -2.44 -5.53
CA HIS A 116 -10.92 -2.43 -4.69
C HIS A 116 -10.07 -1.16 -4.85
N ARG A 117 -10.51 -0.20 -5.69
CA ARG A 117 -9.74 0.98 -6.05
C ARG A 117 -10.50 2.26 -5.77
N ARG A 118 -9.77 3.23 -5.24
CA ARG A 118 -10.25 4.60 -5.00
C ARG A 118 -10.10 5.43 -6.29
N ALA A 119 -11.03 6.34 -6.56
CA ALA A 119 -10.87 7.37 -7.59
C ALA A 119 -10.14 8.60 -7.01
N GLY A 120 -9.55 9.40 -7.88
CA GLY A 120 -8.84 10.63 -7.53
C GLY A 120 -7.36 10.42 -7.31
N GLU A 121 -6.77 11.24 -6.43
CA GLU A 121 -5.39 11.19 -6.00
C GLU A 121 -5.29 10.49 -4.63
N PHE A 122 -4.34 9.57 -4.50
CA PHE A 122 -3.97 8.94 -3.24
C PHE A 122 -2.54 8.42 -3.28
N VAL A 123 -1.93 8.21 -2.13
CA VAL A 123 -0.52 7.81 -2.03
C VAL A 123 -0.39 6.31 -1.86
N GLN A 124 0.48 5.72 -2.68
CA GLN A 124 0.92 4.33 -2.52
C GLN A 124 2.34 4.27 -1.97
N LEU A 125 2.54 3.36 -1.02
CA LEU A 125 3.86 2.90 -0.60
C LEU A 125 3.99 1.43 -0.97
N GLY A 126 5.12 1.01 -1.51
CA GLY A 126 5.25 -0.38 -1.93
C GLY A 126 6.68 -0.88 -1.97
N ALA A 127 6.80 -2.19 -2.11
CA ALA A 127 8.06 -2.90 -2.19
C ALA A 127 7.97 -3.98 -3.28
N GLU A 128 9.00 -4.02 -4.14
CA GLU A 128 9.10 -4.98 -5.26
C GLU A 128 10.40 -5.77 -5.15
N LEU A 129 10.30 -7.08 -5.16
CA LEU A 129 11.41 -8.04 -5.18
C LEU A 129 11.49 -8.67 -6.55
N LEU A 130 12.52 -8.29 -7.32
CA LEU A 130 12.70 -8.72 -8.71
C LEU A 130 13.84 -9.71 -8.83
N GLY A 131 13.63 -10.77 -9.60
CA GLY A 131 14.67 -11.75 -9.93
C GLY A 131 14.70 -13.00 -9.05
N LEU A 132 13.71 -13.22 -8.16
CA LEU A 132 13.57 -14.43 -7.36
C LEU A 132 12.22 -15.12 -7.56
N GLY A 133 12.25 -16.35 -8.10
CA GLY A 133 11.06 -17.16 -8.36
C GLY A 133 10.72 -18.19 -7.27
N THR A 134 11.23 -18.05 -6.05
CA THR A 134 11.12 -19.06 -4.98
C THR A 134 9.96 -18.78 -4.02
N ALA A 135 9.50 -19.80 -3.29
CA ALA A 135 8.54 -19.65 -2.20
C ALA A 135 9.05 -18.71 -1.08
N ALA A 136 10.37 -18.71 -0.85
CA ALA A 136 11.00 -17.82 0.12
C ALA A 136 10.85 -16.33 -0.27
N ALA A 137 10.86 -16.01 -1.59
CA ALA A 137 10.61 -14.65 -2.06
C ALA A 137 9.15 -14.24 -1.85
N ASP A 138 8.20 -15.15 -2.05
CA ASP A 138 6.78 -14.91 -1.75
C ASP A 138 6.59 -14.67 -0.25
N ALA A 139 7.21 -15.50 0.57
CA ALA A 139 7.16 -15.37 2.02
C ALA A 139 7.83 -14.07 2.51
N GLU A 140 8.96 -13.64 1.90
CA GLU A 140 9.59 -12.35 2.22
C GLU A 140 8.59 -11.20 2.01
N ALA A 141 7.85 -11.19 0.89
CA ALA A 141 6.86 -10.16 0.62
C ALA A 141 5.71 -10.17 1.64
N VAL A 142 5.17 -11.37 1.99
CA VAL A 142 4.10 -11.54 2.97
C VAL A 142 4.56 -11.10 4.37
N VAL A 143 5.73 -11.57 4.81
CA VAL A 143 6.29 -11.24 6.14
C VAL A 143 6.62 -9.76 6.23
N LEU A 144 7.22 -9.18 5.18
CA LEU A 144 7.50 -7.74 5.13
C LEU A 144 6.22 -6.91 5.23
N LEU A 145 5.16 -7.30 4.52
CA LEU A 145 3.88 -6.60 4.62
C LEU A 145 3.31 -6.67 6.05
N CYS A 146 3.32 -7.84 6.68
CA CYS A 146 2.90 -7.99 8.07
C CYS A 146 3.72 -7.10 9.01
N ASP A 147 5.05 -7.11 8.86
CA ASP A 147 5.97 -6.37 9.72
C ASP A 147 5.81 -4.85 9.56
N VAL A 148 5.58 -4.38 8.34
CA VAL A 148 5.31 -2.97 8.05
C VAL A 148 4.00 -2.52 8.69
N LEU A 149 2.90 -3.26 8.48
CA LEU A 149 1.60 -2.92 9.06
C LEU A 149 1.66 -2.93 10.60
N ALA A 150 2.28 -3.94 11.19
CA ALA A 150 2.48 -4.01 12.65
C ALA A 150 3.33 -2.84 13.17
N ALA A 151 4.38 -2.43 12.45
CA ALA A 151 5.27 -1.33 12.83
C ALA A 151 4.55 0.03 12.85
N THR A 152 3.49 0.23 12.05
CA THR A 152 2.66 1.45 12.11
C THR A 152 1.75 1.49 13.34
N GLY A 153 1.64 0.40 14.09
CA GLY A 153 0.76 0.27 15.25
C GLY A 153 -0.59 -0.38 14.96
N LEU A 154 -0.86 -0.76 13.71
CA LEU A 154 -2.07 -1.49 13.32
C LEU A 154 -2.05 -2.90 13.91
N ARG A 155 -3.11 -3.32 14.59
CA ARG A 155 -3.18 -4.59 15.35
C ARG A 155 -4.20 -5.58 14.79
N GLY A 156 -5.35 -5.07 14.35
CA GLY A 156 -6.49 -5.88 13.96
C GLY A 156 -6.44 -6.42 12.53
N PHE A 157 -5.37 -6.17 11.77
CA PHE A 157 -5.29 -6.57 10.37
C PHE A 157 -5.20 -8.09 10.17
N ARG A 158 -5.63 -8.53 8.99
CA ARG A 158 -5.50 -9.91 8.51
C ARG A 158 -5.07 -9.89 7.04
N LEU A 159 -4.22 -10.84 6.67
CA LEU A 159 -3.84 -11.08 5.29
C LEU A 159 -4.64 -12.26 4.73
N ALA A 160 -5.30 -12.03 3.60
CA ALA A 160 -5.85 -13.08 2.76
C ALA A 160 -4.87 -13.37 1.62
N ILE A 161 -4.51 -14.63 1.44
CA ILE A 161 -3.62 -15.09 0.36
C ILE A 161 -4.43 -15.99 -0.59
N GLY A 162 -4.59 -15.51 -1.82
CA GLY A 162 -5.11 -16.29 -2.94
C GLY A 162 -4.00 -16.89 -3.80
N SER A 163 -4.38 -17.64 -4.83
CA SER A 163 -3.42 -18.19 -5.79
C SER A 163 -4.01 -18.30 -7.20
N VAL A 164 -3.59 -17.41 -8.08
CA VAL A 164 -3.90 -17.51 -9.53
C VAL A 164 -3.27 -18.76 -10.13
N ALA A 165 -2.07 -19.13 -9.66
CA ALA A 165 -1.40 -20.34 -10.13
C ALA A 165 -2.22 -21.59 -9.87
N PHE A 166 -2.87 -21.73 -8.71
CA PHE A 166 -3.71 -22.88 -8.38
C PHE A 166 -4.87 -23.04 -9.37
N HIS A 167 -5.56 -21.94 -9.68
CA HIS A 167 -6.66 -21.96 -10.64
C HIS A 167 -6.17 -22.23 -12.06
N ARG A 168 -5.00 -21.70 -12.46
CA ARG A 168 -4.40 -21.98 -13.78
C ARG A 168 -4.08 -23.44 -13.94
N GLU A 169 -3.45 -24.06 -12.94
CA GLU A 169 -3.16 -25.49 -12.94
C GLU A 169 -4.43 -26.36 -12.95
N LEU A 170 -5.46 -25.93 -12.20
CA LEU A 170 -6.77 -26.60 -12.22
C LEU A 170 -7.40 -26.56 -13.62
N VAL A 171 -7.42 -25.39 -14.27
CA VAL A 171 -7.95 -25.22 -15.63
C VAL A 171 -7.13 -26.02 -16.65
N ALA A 172 -5.78 -26.00 -16.52
CA ALA A 172 -4.91 -26.80 -17.37
C ALA A 172 -5.18 -28.30 -17.24
N ALA A 173 -5.44 -28.79 -16.04
CA ALA A 173 -5.80 -30.20 -15.79
C ALA A 173 -7.12 -30.62 -16.43
N LEU A 174 -7.99 -29.66 -16.77
CA LEU A 174 -9.24 -29.91 -17.50
C LEU A 174 -9.03 -30.04 -19.02
N GLY A 175 -7.82 -29.79 -19.54
CA GLY A 175 -7.46 -29.92 -20.95
C GLY A 175 -8.09 -28.87 -21.86
N LEU A 176 -8.42 -27.70 -21.34
CA LEU A 176 -9.00 -26.60 -22.10
C LEU A 176 -7.98 -25.88 -22.97
N PRO A 177 -8.41 -25.37 -24.14
CA PRO A 177 -7.57 -24.47 -24.94
C PRO A 177 -7.18 -23.19 -24.17
N PRO A 178 -6.00 -22.61 -24.42
CA PRO A 178 -5.55 -21.40 -23.72
C PRO A 178 -6.51 -20.20 -23.79
N ASP A 179 -7.16 -19.99 -24.93
CA ASP A 179 -8.11 -18.88 -25.12
C ASP A 179 -9.36 -19.03 -24.24
N GLU A 180 -9.85 -20.24 -24.09
CA GLU A 180 -11.00 -20.56 -23.23
C GLU A 180 -10.63 -20.54 -21.74
N SER A 181 -9.36 -20.73 -21.42
CA SER A 181 -8.85 -20.60 -20.05
C SER A 181 -9.02 -19.17 -19.54
N ASN A 182 -8.88 -18.17 -20.37
CA ASN A 182 -9.09 -16.76 -19.99
C ASN A 182 -10.57 -16.50 -19.66
N ASP A 183 -11.50 -16.97 -20.51
CA ASP A 183 -12.94 -16.84 -20.26
C ASP A 183 -13.36 -17.48 -18.93
N ILE A 184 -12.71 -18.60 -18.55
CA ILE A 184 -12.94 -19.23 -17.25
C ILE A 184 -12.40 -18.35 -16.12
N PHE A 185 -11.20 -17.74 -16.27
CA PHE A 185 -10.66 -16.84 -15.26
C PHE A 185 -11.57 -15.65 -15.05
N ASP A 186 -12.09 -15.06 -16.12
CA ASP A 186 -13.03 -13.94 -16.06
C ASP A 186 -14.33 -14.36 -15.36
N ALA A 187 -14.89 -15.52 -15.74
CA ALA A 187 -16.07 -16.08 -15.09
C ALA A 187 -15.84 -16.39 -13.60
N LEU A 188 -14.66 -16.87 -13.24
CA LEU A 188 -14.28 -17.12 -11.84
C LEU A 188 -14.14 -15.81 -11.06
N ALA A 189 -13.49 -14.79 -11.64
CA ALA A 189 -13.29 -13.48 -11.02
C ALA A 189 -14.64 -12.78 -10.76
N ASP A 190 -15.55 -12.84 -11.73
CA ASP A 190 -16.88 -12.24 -11.65
C ASP A 190 -17.90 -13.11 -10.90
N ARG A 191 -17.51 -14.35 -10.53
CA ARG A 191 -18.41 -15.38 -9.98
C ARG A 191 -19.61 -15.63 -10.89
N ASP A 192 -19.40 -15.55 -12.21
CA ASP A 192 -20.43 -15.86 -13.22
C ASP A 192 -20.52 -17.37 -13.43
N TYR A 193 -21.25 -18.02 -12.53
CA TYR A 193 -21.47 -19.47 -12.58
C TYR A 193 -22.23 -19.91 -13.85
N ALA A 194 -23.06 -19.03 -14.45
CA ALA A 194 -23.79 -19.34 -15.67
C ALA A 194 -22.86 -19.40 -16.88
N LEU A 195 -21.91 -18.45 -16.98
CA LEU A 195 -20.87 -18.47 -18.00
C LEU A 195 -19.97 -19.68 -17.81
N LEU A 196 -19.57 -19.98 -16.57
CA LEU A 196 -18.76 -21.14 -16.25
C LEU A 196 -19.42 -22.46 -16.68
N GLU A 197 -20.71 -22.65 -16.35
CA GLU A 197 -21.49 -23.83 -16.80
C GLU A 197 -21.59 -23.90 -18.33
N SER A 198 -21.77 -22.76 -19.00
CA SER A 198 -21.80 -22.69 -20.46
C SER A 198 -20.50 -23.16 -21.10
N ILE A 199 -19.34 -22.70 -20.58
CA ILE A 199 -18.02 -23.08 -21.07
C ILE A 199 -17.78 -24.58 -20.83
N VAL A 200 -18.02 -25.05 -19.63
CA VAL A 200 -17.89 -26.44 -19.23
C VAL A 200 -18.73 -27.38 -20.13
N SER A 201 -19.98 -26.98 -20.40
CA SER A 201 -20.90 -27.76 -21.27
C SER A 201 -20.43 -27.79 -22.73
N ARG A 202 -19.95 -26.64 -23.24
CA ARG A 202 -19.47 -26.48 -24.62
C ARG A 202 -18.27 -27.37 -24.92
N HIS A 203 -17.37 -27.53 -23.93
CA HIS A 203 -16.15 -28.33 -24.08
C HIS A 203 -16.27 -29.76 -23.63
N GLY A 204 -17.46 -30.19 -23.22
CA GLY A 204 -17.69 -31.57 -22.78
C GLY A 204 -16.90 -31.93 -21.51
N ILE A 205 -16.55 -30.90 -20.71
CA ILE A 205 -15.97 -31.13 -19.40
C ILE A 205 -17.04 -31.79 -18.53
N GLY A 206 -16.75 -33.01 -18.10
CA GLY A 206 -17.71 -33.75 -17.29
C GLY A 206 -18.07 -33.02 -15.99
N ASP A 207 -19.18 -33.40 -15.39
CA ASP A 207 -19.67 -32.86 -14.13
C ASP A 207 -18.62 -32.81 -13.02
N ASP A 208 -17.59 -33.66 -13.05
CA ASP A 208 -16.51 -33.66 -12.07
C ASP A 208 -15.57 -32.47 -12.24
N GLY A 209 -15.26 -32.06 -13.47
CA GLY A 209 -14.45 -30.89 -13.75
C GLY A 209 -15.16 -29.57 -13.37
N ALA A 210 -16.46 -29.45 -13.72
CA ALA A 210 -17.28 -28.32 -13.29
C ALA A 210 -17.31 -28.19 -11.77
N ARG A 211 -17.55 -29.32 -11.09
CA ARG A 211 -17.53 -29.34 -9.62
C ARG A 211 -16.17 -29.03 -9.04
N ALA A 212 -15.06 -29.38 -9.70
CA ALA A 212 -13.72 -29.06 -9.22
C ALA A 212 -13.46 -27.53 -9.25
N LEU A 213 -13.83 -26.85 -10.36
CA LEU A 213 -13.73 -25.39 -10.47
C LEU A 213 -14.56 -24.68 -9.39
N GLN A 214 -15.82 -25.08 -9.23
CA GLN A 214 -16.71 -24.50 -8.24
C GLN A 214 -16.19 -24.72 -6.80
N ARG A 215 -15.74 -25.93 -6.49
CA ARG A 215 -15.16 -26.26 -5.19
C ARG A 215 -13.89 -25.45 -4.89
N ALA A 216 -13.08 -25.12 -5.89
CA ALA A 216 -11.88 -24.32 -5.69
C ALA A 216 -12.21 -22.91 -5.22
N LEU A 217 -13.27 -22.28 -5.76
CA LEU A 217 -13.76 -20.97 -5.29
C LEU A 217 -14.47 -21.05 -3.94
N ASP A 218 -15.13 -22.14 -3.66
CA ASP A 218 -15.94 -22.33 -2.45
C ASP A 218 -15.12 -22.90 -1.28
N LEU A 219 -13.77 -23.02 -1.43
CA LEU A 219 -12.91 -23.39 -0.32
C LEU A 219 -13.05 -22.36 0.80
N SER A 220 -13.51 -22.81 1.96
CA SER A 220 -13.68 -21.92 3.12
C SER A 220 -12.37 -21.24 3.47
N PRO A 221 -12.34 -19.88 3.53
CA PRO A 221 -11.13 -19.14 3.87
C PRO A 221 -10.56 -19.52 5.23
N GLY A 222 -9.24 -19.42 5.38
CA GLY A 222 -8.55 -19.60 6.64
C GLY A 222 -7.53 -20.74 6.67
N LYS A 223 -7.09 -21.14 7.85
CA LYS A 223 -6.02 -22.14 8.05
C LYS A 223 -6.33 -23.53 7.46
N GLY A 224 -7.59 -23.89 7.32
CA GLY A 224 -8.02 -25.16 6.72
C GLY A 224 -7.99 -25.18 5.18
N ALA A 225 -7.89 -24.02 4.53
CA ALA A 225 -7.97 -23.89 3.08
C ALA A 225 -6.85 -24.65 2.36
N LEU A 226 -5.61 -24.58 2.86
CA LEU A 226 -4.48 -25.33 2.29
C LEU A 226 -4.70 -26.85 2.31
N ALA A 227 -5.19 -27.38 3.43
CA ALA A 227 -5.49 -28.82 3.54
C ALA A 227 -6.63 -29.25 2.61
N ALA A 228 -7.59 -28.37 2.37
CA ALA A 228 -8.68 -28.61 1.43
C ALA A 228 -8.20 -28.48 -0.02
N ALA A 229 -7.36 -27.50 -0.35
CA ALA A 229 -6.73 -27.35 -1.66
C ALA A 229 -5.86 -28.56 -2.02
N ARG A 230 -5.09 -29.09 -1.05
CA ARG A 230 -4.29 -30.32 -1.24
C ARG A 230 -5.16 -31.52 -1.62
N LYS A 231 -6.38 -31.61 -1.09
CA LYS A 231 -7.32 -32.68 -1.47
C LYS A 231 -7.93 -32.49 -2.86
N LEU A 232 -7.96 -31.26 -3.35
CA LEU A 232 -8.42 -30.93 -4.71
C LEU A 232 -7.32 -31.08 -5.75
N ALA A 233 -6.04 -31.00 -5.33
CA ALA A 233 -4.91 -31.13 -6.23
C ALA A 233 -4.97 -32.49 -6.96
N SER A 234 -5.08 -32.43 -8.28
CA SER A 234 -5.25 -33.58 -9.18
C SER A 234 -4.14 -33.69 -10.22
N SER A 235 -3.16 -32.76 -10.17
CA SER A 235 -1.98 -32.72 -11.04
C SER A 235 -0.74 -32.38 -10.25
N GLU A 236 0.44 -32.73 -10.75
CA GLU A 236 1.74 -32.39 -10.16
C GLU A 236 1.88 -30.86 -10.01
N GLY A 237 1.46 -30.07 -11.02
CA GLY A 237 1.50 -28.61 -10.95
C GLY A 237 0.62 -28.01 -9.83
N MET A 238 -0.57 -28.58 -9.59
CA MET A 238 -1.39 -28.17 -8.45
C MET A 238 -0.74 -28.52 -7.11
N GLU A 239 -0.12 -29.71 -7.00
CA GLU A 239 0.61 -30.12 -5.79
C GLU A 239 1.78 -29.19 -5.52
N GLU A 240 2.58 -28.84 -6.52
CA GLU A 240 3.70 -27.87 -6.40
C GLU A 240 3.22 -26.49 -5.92
N VAL A 241 2.09 -25.99 -6.45
CA VAL A 241 1.52 -24.73 -5.99
C VAL A 241 1.10 -24.81 -4.53
N VAL A 242 0.44 -25.88 -4.10
CA VAL A 242 0.04 -26.06 -2.70
C VAL A 242 1.26 -26.14 -1.78
N GLU A 243 2.30 -26.91 -2.14
CA GLU A 243 3.55 -26.98 -1.37
C GLU A 243 4.23 -25.61 -1.25
N ARG A 244 4.19 -24.80 -2.30
CA ARG A 244 4.69 -23.42 -2.28
C ARG A 244 3.92 -22.55 -1.28
N LEU A 245 2.58 -22.66 -1.24
CA LEU A 245 1.75 -21.93 -0.29
C LEU A 245 1.98 -22.41 1.16
N VAL A 246 2.19 -23.70 1.37
CA VAL A 246 2.57 -24.25 2.68
C VAL A 246 3.90 -23.65 3.13
N ALA A 247 4.91 -23.60 2.25
CA ALA A 247 6.18 -22.98 2.59
C ALA A 247 6.06 -21.48 2.95
N VAL A 248 5.13 -20.74 2.32
CA VAL A 248 4.81 -19.36 2.70
C VAL A 248 4.20 -19.30 4.11
N GLN A 249 3.27 -20.22 4.43
CA GLN A 249 2.68 -20.31 5.76
C GLN A 249 3.74 -20.62 6.82
N ASP A 250 4.58 -21.62 6.59
CA ASP A 250 5.62 -22.05 7.53
C ASP A 250 6.59 -20.90 7.84
N LEU A 251 7.02 -20.15 6.82
CA LEU A 251 7.89 -18.99 7.01
C LEU A 251 7.19 -17.81 7.71
N ALA A 252 5.89 -17.64 7.50
CA ALA A 252 5.09 -16.65 8.23
C ALA A 252 4.90 -17.05 9.70
N ASP A 253 4.71 -18.35 9.98
CA ASP A 253 4.66 -18.92 11.34
C ASP A 253 6.00 -18.71 12.07
N ASP A 254 7.12 -19.02 11.41
CA ASP A 254 8.48 -18.83 11.96
C ASP A 254 8.79 -17.34 12.26
N ALA A 255 8.25 -16.43 11.44
CA ALA A 255 8.37 -14.99 11.65
C ALA A 255 7.40 -14.44 12.73
N GLY A 256 6.48 -15.27 13.25
CA GLY A 256 5.51 -14.89 14.27
C GLY A 256 4.23 -14.23 13.72
N TYR A 257 4.01 -14.28 12.40
CA TYR A 257 2.84 -13.68 11.73
C TYR A 257 1.81 -14.69 11.24
N GLY A 258 2.03 -15.99 11.46
CA GLY A 258 1.16 -17.03 10.92
C GLY A 258 -0.30 -16.96 11.35
N ASP A 259 -0.58 -16.40 12.54
CA ASP A 259 -1.97 -16.17 13.00
C ASP A 259 -2.68 -15.03 12.26
N LEU A 260 -1.91 -14.16 11.59
CA LEU A 260 -2.43 -13.04 10.78
C LEU A 260 -2.68 -13.43 9.33
N VAL A 261 -2.14 -14.56 8.89
CA VAL A 261 -2.23 -15.04 7.50
C VAL A 261 -3.32 -16.09 7.38
N GLY A 262 -4.17 -15.95 6.37
CA GLY A 262 -5.18 -16.90 5.99
C GLY A 262 -5.21 -17.11 4.47
N PHE A 263 -5.59 -18.32 4.02
CA PHE A 263 -5.69 -18.60 2.59
C PHE A 263 -7.15 -18.51 2.14
N ASP A 264 -7.36 -17.83 1.01
CA ASP A 264 -8.66 -17.67 0.36
C ASP A 264 -8.51 -17.93 -1.15
N PHE A 265 -8.90 -19.11 -1.60
CA PHE A 265 -8.84 -19.45 -3.02
C PHE A 265 -9.96 -18.79 -3.83
N GLY A 266 -10.92 -18.14 -3.19
CA GLY A 266 -11.91 -17.29 -3.83
C GLY A 266 -11.40 -15.86 -4.09
N LEU A 267 -10.20 -15.53 -3.61
CA LEU A 267 -9.57 -14.25 -3.86
C LEU A 267 -8.99 -14.21 -5.28
N MET A 268 -9.69 -13.52 -6.18
CA MET A 268 -9.28 -13.31 -7.56
C MET A 268 -8.89 -11.84 -7.76
N PRO A 269 -7.70 -11.58 -8.33
CA PRO A 269 -7.22 -10.20 -8.49
C PRO A 269 -7.96 -9.47 -9.63
N GLU A 270 -8.12 -8.15 -9.48
CA GLU A 270 -8.59 -7.28 -10.58
C GLU A 270 -7.54 -7.06 -11.67
N LEU A 271 -6.27 -7.37 -11.40
CA LEU A 271 -5.17 -7.14 -12.33
C LEU A 271 -4.69 -8.46 -12.94
N ASP A 272 -4.83 -8.59 -14.24
CA ASP A 272 -4.52 -9.81 -15.01
C ASP A 272 -3.04 -10.18 -15.06
N TYR A 273 -2.16 -9.32 -14.54
CA TYR A 273 -0.72 -9.60 -14.57
C TYR A 273 -0.24 -10.59 -13.49
N TYR A 274 -1.06 -10.89 -12.46
CA TYR A 274 -0.65 -11.84 -11.43
C TYR A 274 -0.51 -13.25 -11.97
N THR A 275 0.54 -13.93 -11.53
CA THR A 275 0.90 -15.27 -12.02
C THR A 275 0.99 -16.33 -10.93
N GLY A 276 1.04 -15.91 -9.68
CA GLY A 276 1.27 -16.77 -8.51
C GLY A 276 0.33 -16.45 -7.35
N ILE A 277 0.93 -16.16 -6.18
CA ILE A 277 0.16 -15.68 -5.02
C ILE A 277 -0.44 -14.32 -5.30
N VAL A 278 -1.58 -14.08 -4.68
CA VAL A 278 -2.23 -12.76 -4.53
C VAL A 278 -2.42 -12.51 -3.05
N VAL A 279 -2.16 -11.30 -2.60
CA VAL A 279 -2.23 -10.95 -1.18
C VAL A 279 -3.06 -9.70 -1.02
N GLU A 280 -4.01 -9.71 -0.09
CA GLU A 280 -4.75 -8.54 0.35
C GLU A 280 -4.71 -8.43 1.88
N ALA A 281 -4.45 -7.24 2.39
CA ALA A 281 -4.51 -6.96 3.81
C ALA A 281 -5.77 -6.17 4.15
N TYR A 282 -6.55 -6.69 5.09
CA TYR A 282 -7.78 -6.09 5.57
C TYR A 282 -7.61 -5.62 7.01
N ALA A 283 -8.24 -4.50 7.35
CA ALA A 283 -8.29 -3.97 8.70
C ALA A 283 -9.75 -3.68 9.10
N PRO A 284 -10.12 -3.84 10.38
CA PRO A 284 -11.43 -3.40 10.86
C PRO A 284 -11.67 -1.92 10.57
N GLY A 285 -12.92 -1.53 10.37
CA GLY A 285 -13.32 -0.14 10.12
C GLY A 285 -13.07 0.38 8.70
N VAL A 286 -12.42 -0.40 7.83
CA VAL A 286 -12.18 -0.04 6.43
C VAL A 286 -12.81 -1.07 5.49
N ASP A 287 -13.64 -0.61 4.57
CA ASP A 287 -14.42 -1.48 3.68
C ASP A 287 -13.59 -2.16 2.59
N PHE A 288 -12.37 -1.68 2.34
CA PHE A 288 -11.48 -2.14 1.27
C PHE A 288 -10.13 -2.55 1.84
N PRO A 289 -9.35 -3.38 1.12
CA PRO A 289 -8.01 -3.74 1.58
C PRO A 289 -7.12 -2.51 1.74
N VAL A 290 -6.36 -2.47 2.84
CA VAL A 290 -5.36 -1.42 3.12
C VAL A 290 -4.08 -1.64 2.33
N ALA A 291 -3.84 -2.87 1.88
CA ALA A 291 -2.73 -3.23 1.00
C ALA A 291 -3.12 -4.38 0.09
N ASN A 292 -2.51 -4.42 -1.09
CA ASN A 292 -2.65 -5.51 -2.04
C ASN A 292 -1.32 -5.81 -2.74
N GLY A 293 -1.17 -7.02 -3.27
CA GLY A 293 0.06 -7.41 -3.95
C GLY A 293 0.00 -8.85 -4.48
N GLY A 294 1.15 -9.34 -4.89
CA GLY A 294 1.28 -10.71 -5.37
C GLY A 294 2.47 -10.92 -6.29
N ARG A 295 2.53 -12.10 -6.91
CA ARG A 295 3.56 -12.49 -7.88
C ARG A 295 3.10 -12.19 -9.30
N TYR A 296 3.98 -11.55 -10.10
CA TYR A 296 3.67 -11.06 -11.45
C TYR A 296 4.83 -11.29 -12.44
N ASP A 297 5.25 -12.52 -12.62
CA ASP A 297 6.43 -12.91 -13.40
C ASP A 297 6.37 -12.54 -14.89
N ARG A 298 5.19 -12.18 -15.42
CA ARG A 298 5.01 -11.78 -16.83
C ARG A 298 5.17 -10.29 -17.08
N LEU A 299 5.10 -9.45 -16.05
CA LEU A 299 5.05 -7.99 -16.23
C LEU A 299 6.36 -7.45 -16.81
N LEU A 300 7.51 -7.92 -16.31
CA LEU A 300 8.81 -7.50 -16.85
C LEU A 300 9.11 -8.11 -18.23
N ALA A 301 8.49 -9.24 -18.57
CA ALA A 301 8.60 -9.81 -19.92
C ALA A 301 8.02 -8.89 -21.00
N ALA A 302 7.00 -8.08 -20.67
CA ALA A 302 6.45 -7.05 -21.56
C ALA A 302 7.46 -5.96 -21.94
N PHE A 303 8.53 -5.83 -21.15
CA PHE A 303 9.67 -4.95 -21.38
C PHE A 303 10.94 -5.72 -21.81
N ASP A 304 10.80 -6.90 -22.40
CA ASP A 304 11.90 -7.76 -22.87
C ASP A 304 12.90 -8.18 -21.76
N TRP A 305 12.42 -8.30 -20.51
CA TRP A 305 13.20 -8.79 -19.38
C TRP A 305 12.43 -9.83 -18.53
N PRO A 306 12.36 -11.09 -18.96
CA PRO A 306 11.51 -12.11 -18.33
C PRO A 306 12.15 -12.63 -17.03
N ILE A 307 12.08 -11.84 -15.97
CA ILE A 307 12.51 -12.25 -14.63
C ILE A 307 11.30 -12.33 -13.69
N PRO A 308 11.33 -13.26 -12.70
CA PRO A 308 10.23 -13.34 -11.72
C PRO A 308 10.18 -12.12 -10.82
N ALA A 309 8.97 -11.78 -10.39
CA ALA A 309 8.73 -10.63 -9.55
C ALA A 309 7.57 -10.86 -8.57
N VAL A 310 7.74 -10.37 -7.34
CA VAL A 310 6.71 -10.35 -6.31
C VAL A 310 6.80 -9.03 -5.54
N GLY A 311 5.68 -8.45 -5.19
CA GLY A 311 5.64 -7.19 -4.46
C GLY A 311 4.26 -6.87 -3.93
N PHE A 312 4.16 -5.74 -3.25
CA PHE A 312 2.89 -5.26 -2.73
C PHE A 312 2.88 -3.73 -2.65
N THR A 313 1.68 -3.19 -2.57
CA THR A 313 1.43 -1.76 -2.35
C THR A 313 0.47 -1.57 -1.18
N ILE A 314 0.67 -0.50 -0.43
CA ILE A 314 -0.14 -0.04 0.69
C ILE A 314 -0.78 1.28 0.28
N ASP A 315 -2.11 1.40 0.46
CA ASP A 315 -2.84 2.66 0.34
C ASP A 315 -2.67 3.43 1.66
N LEU A 316 -1.94 4.54 1.61
CA LEU A 316 -1.60 5.32 2.79
C LEU A 316 -2.82 5.86 3.52
N GLU A 317 -3.80 6.36 2.78
CA GLU A 317 -5.01 6.95 3.34
C GLU A 317 -5.89 5.89 4.01
N ARG A 318 -6.00 4.70 3.43
CA ARG A 318 -6.73 3.58 4.05
C ARG A 318 -6.02 3.06 5.29
N LEU A 319 -4.68 2.99 5.25
CA LEU A 319 -3.91 2.62 6.43
C LEU A 319 -4.09 3.63 7.56
N HIS A 320 -4.09 4.93 7.24
CA HIS A 320 -4.36 5.98 8.21
C HIS A 320 -5.79 5.86 8.77
N GLU A 321 -6.80 5.65 7.92
CA GLU A 321 -8.20 5.43 8.32
C GLU A 321 -8.32 4.25 9.29
N ALA A 322 -7.68 3.11 9.00
CA ALA A 322 -7.65 1.94 9.87
C ALA A 322 -7.00 2.22 11.24
N LEU A 323 -5.89 2.97 11.26
CA LEU A 323 -5.21 3.36 12.48
C LEU A 323 -6.07 4.29 13.35
N VAL A 324 -6.79 5.23 12.73
CA VAL A 324 -7.72 6.12 13.42
C VAL A 324 -8.90 5.34 14.01
N ASP A 325 -9.48 4.41 13.25
CA ASP A 325 -10.60 3.57 13.72
C ASP A 325 -10.20 2.68 14.91
N GLU A 326 -8.99 2.11 14.90
CA GLU A 326 -8.46 1.36 16.05
C GLU A 326 -8.11 2.25 17.25
N GLY A 327 -8.18 3.58 17.13
CA GLY A 327 -7.70 4.51 18.16
C GLY A 327 -6.19 4.41 18.40
N ALA A 328 -5.45 3.89 17.45
CA ALA A 328 -4.01 3.92 17.45
C ALA A 328 -3.56 5.34 17.14
N GLY A 329 -3.14 6.09 18.16
CA GLY A 329 -2.58 7.42 17.96
C GLY A 329 -1.32 7.31 17.10
N VAL A 330 -1.35 7.85 15.89
CA VAL A 330 -0.13 8.01 15.08
C VAL A 330 0.72 9.06 15.80
N ALA A 331 1.92 8.68 16.21
CA ALA A 331 2.85 9.61 16.86
C ALA A 331 3.22 10.71 15.85
N THR A 332 2.50 11.81 15.91
CA THR A 332 2.79 12.99 15.09
C THR A 332 4.00 13.72 15.65
N VAL A 333 4.78 14.33 14.76
CA VAL A 333 5.62 15.45 15.18
C VAL A 333 4.67 16.49 15.77
N ALA A 334 4.77 16.69 17.07
CA ALA A 334 3.84 17.50 17.84
C ALA A 334 3.55 18.83 17.11
N ALA A 335 2.27 19.19 17.02
CA ALA A 335 1.87 20.56 16.74
C ALA A 335 2.72 21.51 17.60
N PRO A 336 2.96 22.77 17.19
CA PRO A 336 3.76 23.68 18.00
C PRO A 336 3.34 23.57 19.46
N ALA A 337 4.24 23.07 20.29
CA ALA A 337 3.96 22.83 21.71
C ALA A 337 3.90 24.14 22.50
N LEU A 338 4.37 25.25 21.90
CA LEU A 338 4.55 26.54 22.56
C LEU A 338 4.19 27.71 21.64
N ALA A 339 3.37 28.63 22.12
CA ALA A 339 3.14 29.93 21.50
C ALA A 339 4.08 30.99 22.12
N TYR A 340 4.99 31.53 21.31
CA TYR A 340 5.80 32.68 21.73
C TYR A 340 5.08 33.96 21.39
N CYS A 341 4.65 34.70 22.42
CA CYS A 341 3.91 35.95 22.31
C CYS A 341 4.80 37.20 22.60
N GLY A 342 6.08 37.16 22.27
CA GLY A 342 7.03 38.23 22.45
C GLY A 342 7.16 39.23 21.30
N GLY A 343 6.32 39.07 20.27
CA GLY A 343 6.43 39.79 19.01
C GLY A 343 7.58 39.25 18.12
N LEU A 344 7.52 39.60 16.83
CA LEU A 344 8.60 39.25 15.87
C LEU A 344 9.85 40.14 16.03
N ASP A 345 9.83 41.11 16.96
CA ASP A 345 10.86 42.12 17.13
C ASP A 345 12.11 41.61 17.86
N ASP A 346 12.00 40.54 18.65
CA ASP A 346 13.17 39.81 19.19
C ASP A 346 13.15 38.33 18.87
N PRO A 347 13.69 37.93 17.72
CA PRO A 347 13.66 36.51 17.26
C PRO A 347 14.65 35.63 18.02
N ARG A 348 15.53 36.14 18.89
CA ARG A 348 16.61 35.35 19.52
C ARG A 348 16.09 34.22 20.38
N GLY A 349 15.08 34.47 21.20
CA GLY A 349 14.45 33.47 22.04
C GLY A 349 13.78 32.35 21.24
N ILE A 350 13.07 32.71 20.15
CA ILE A 350 12.43 31.75 19.23
C ILE A 350 13.48 30.88 18.54
N ILE A 351 14.56 31.49 18.06
CA ILE A 351 15.65 30.78 17.36
C ILE A 351 16.31 29.77 18.30
N GLU A 352 16.56 30.14 19.54
CA GLU A 352 17.17 29.25 20.53
C GLU A 352 16.26 28.06 20.86
N LEU A 353 14.95 28.26 21.08
CA LEU A 353 13.99 27.21 21.31
C LEU A 353 13.95 26.24 20.13
N ARG A 354 13.86 26.75 18.91
CA ARG A 354 13.85 25.95 17.69
C ARG A 354 15.14 25.14 17.50
N ARG A 355 16.31 25.72 17.82
CA ARG A 355 17.60 25.01 17.79
C ARG A 355 17.65 23.84 18.76
N ARG A 356 16.91 23.91 19.87
CA ARG A 356 16.78 22.85 20.86
C ARG A 356 15.65 21.85 20.55
N GLY A 357 15.02 21.97 19.37
CA GLY A 357 13.96 21.04 18.93
C GLY A 357 12.58 21.38 19.47
N VAL A 358 12.39 22.50 20.20
CA VAL A 358 11.07 22.91 20.67
C VAL A 358 10.28 23.51 19.51
N ALA A 359 9.12 22.93 19.22
CA ALA A 359 8.21 23.44 18.21
C ALA A 359 7.50 24.70 18.71
N VAL A 360 7.86 25.87 18.13
CA VAL A 360 7.39 27.19 18.59
C VAL A 360 6.68 27.93 17.47
N ALA A 361 5.43 28.32 17.72
CA ALA A 361 4.69 29.28 16.91
C ALA A 361 4.93 30.71 17.41
N ALA A 362 5.43 31.59 16.55
CA ALA A 362 5.53 33.03 16.85
C ALA A 362 4.14 33.65 16.60
N LEU A 363 3.62 34.36 17.63
CA LEU A 363 2.32 35.00 17.56
C LEU A 363 2.45 36.49 17.96
N PRO A 364 1.57 37.39 17.49
CA PRO A 364 1.45 38.75 18.02
C PRO A 364 1.26 38.74 19.53
N GLY A 365 1.77 39.75 20.23
CA GLY A 365 1.78 39.84 21.70
C GLY A 365 0.40 39.79 22.38
N ASP A 366 -0.65 40.10 21.64
CA ASP A 366 -2.06 40.08 22.06
C ASP A 366 -2.84 38.83 21.60
N ALA A 367 -2.19 37.90 20.87
CA ALA A 367 -2.85 36.71 20.36
C ALA A 367 -3.33 35.81 21.49
N ARG A 368 -4.59 35.35 21.39
CA ARG A 368 -5.16 34.29 22.22
C ARG A 368 -4.85 32.95 21.59
N ALA A 369 -3.98 32.15 22.20
CA ALA A 369 -3.68 30.81 21.79
C ALA A 369 -4.13 29.79 22.83
N ALA A 370 -4.60 28.65 22.39
CA ALA A 370 -4.90 27.50 23.26
C ALA A 370 -3.65 26.75 23.71
N LEU A 371 -2.47 27.07 23.13
CA LEU A 371 -1.17 26.49 23.44
C LEU A 371 -0.58 27.11 24.71
N PRO A 372 0.34 26.41 25.41
CA PRO A 372 1.20 27.04 26.39
C PRO A 372 1.85 28.30 25.81
N ARG A 373 1.89 29.35 26.59
CA ARG A 373 2.37 30.66 26.11
C ARG A 373 3.64 31.05 26.81
N LEU A 374 4.59 31.57 26.05
CA LEU A 374 5.79 32.16 26.54
C LEU A 374 5.79 33.66 26.16
N ARG A 375 5.91 34.51 27.15
CA ARG A 375 6.04 35.96 26.97
C ARG A 375 7.36 36.48 27.56
N ALA A 376 7.98 37.39 26.89
CA ALA A 376 9.08 38.18 27.48
C ALA A 376 8.48 39.42 28.15
N ALA A 377 8.82 39.66 29.41
CA ALA A 377 8.42 40.83 30.17
C ALA A 377 9.59 41.31 31.06
N ASP A 378 10.04 42.54 30.91
CA ASP A 378 11.05 43.21 31.76
C ASP A 378 12.33 42.41 32.03
N GLY A 379 12.82 41.65 31.02
CA GLY A 379 14.03 40.82 31.11
C GLY A 379 13.83 39.44 31.72
N GLU A 380 12.62 39.10 32.09
CA GLU A 380 12.19 37.77 32.53
C GLU A 380 11.23 37.16 31.53
N PHE A 381 10.95 35.85 31.68
CA PHE A 381 10.01 35.11 30.84
C PHE A 381 8.85 34.59 31.68
N LEU A 382 7.66 34.70 31.11
CA LEU A 382 6.41 34.21 31.66
C LEU A 382 5.96 33.03 30.82
N LEU A 383 5.98 31.81 31.40
CA LEU A 383 5.44 30.61 30.78
C LEU A 383 4.06 30.30 31.40
N GLU A 384 3.02 30.42 30.58
CA GLU A 384 1.65 30.07 30.94
C GLU A 384 1.32 28.69 30.37
N THR A 385 1.01 27.71 31.23
CA THR A 385 0.58 26.37 30.87
C THR A 385 -0.81 26.07 31.44
N ALA A 386 -1.40 24.92 31.10
CA ALA A 386 -2.65 24.47 31.72
C ALA A 386 -2.51 24.26 33.23
N ASP A 387 -1.30 23.93 33.70
CA ASP A 387 -1.00 23.61 35.11
C ASP A 387 -0.65 24.84 35.95
N GLY A 388 -0.47 26.00 35.31
CA GLY A 388 -0.18 27.25 36.01
C GLY A 388 0.77 28.18 35.25
N THR A 389 1.23 29.22 35.96
CA THR A 389 2.09 30.26 35.44
C THR A 389 3.45 30.22 36.15
N MET A 390 4.51 30.18 35.38
CA MET A 390 5.89 30.23 35.88
C MET A 390 6.54 31.53 35.42
N HIS A 391 7.16 32.24 36.37
CA HIS A 391 8.03 33.38 36.11
C HIS A 391 9.48 32.98 36.34
N GLY A 392 10.37 33.34 35.46
CA GLY A 392 11.77 33.04 35.64
C GLY A 392 12.70 33.52 34.55
N SER A 393 13.97 33.28 34.76
CA SER A 393 14.99 33.50 33.76
C SER A 393 14.83 32.54 32.57
N TRP A 394 15.42 32.91 31.43
CA TRP A 394 15.42 32.06 30.24
C TRP A 394 15.87 30.60 30.52
N ARG A 395 16.87 30.42 31.40
CA ARG A 395 17.39 29.11 31.79
C ARG A 395 16.38 28.26 32.56
N GLU A 396 15.57 28.87 33.41
CA GLU A 396 14.55 28.20 34.20
C GLU A 396 13.39 27.77 33.34
N VAL A 397 12.94 28.61 32.41
CA VAL A 397 11.90 28.31 31.46
C VAL A 397 12.32 27.15 30.52
N LEU A 398 13.55 27.18 30.01
CA LEU A 398 14.07 26.08 29.20
C LEU A 398 14.09 24.75 29.94
N ARG A 399 14.51 24.72 31.20
CA ARG A 399 14.46 23.46 32.00
C ARG A 399 13.04 22.97 32.23
N ALA A 400 12.08 23.84 32.41
CA ALA A 400 10.68 23.47 32.58
C ALA A 400 10.10 22.89 31.27
N LEU A 401 10.47 23.42 30.10
CA LEU A 401 10.04 22.92 28.80
C LEU A 401 10.74 21.61 28.40
N GLU A 402 11.94 21.33 28.92
CA GLU A 402 12.67 20.07 28.71
C GLU A 402 12.21 18.95 29.65
N ALA A 403 11.51 19.27 30.73
CA ALA A 403 11.05 18.33 31.75
C ALA A 403 9.60 17.85 31.56
N GLY A 404 8.82 18.48 30.68
CA GLY A 404 7.43 18.12 30.36
C GLY A 404 7.27 17.68 28.92
#